data_ef5e883540c1fb58f9d89c409c616147
#
_entry.id   ef5e883540c1fb58f9d89c409c616147
#
_cell.length_a   1.000
_cell.length_b   1.000
_cell.length_c   1.000
_cell.angle_alpha   90.00
_cell.angle_beta   90.00
_cell.angle_gamma   90.00
#
_symmetry.space_group_name_H-M   'P 1'
#
loop_
_entity.id
_entity.type
_entity.pdbx_description
1 polymer ?
#
loop_
_entity_poly.entity_id
_entity_poly.type
_entity_poly.pdbx_seq_one_letter_code
_entity_poly.pdbx_strand_id
1 'polypeptide(L)'
;MKCFVITVDHPKSHEIADRCIESCAKQGLHVEKFNAITPKDNPREIITKITGNTKMNFDMEPFPERVAACFASQLTLWDRCSKDTEPYLILEHDAVLELPFPHDIEFDKCITLGRPSWGTFLDSPQTLSKKYSNGVNKLKTHCFIGNHAVLMKPEGAKEIIELAGHKLIEPADTFLCQFYFNFLEEYFPWPFVVRETFSMIQGDAKGDGKANTLHIKNNIDLWTYEVIDPDENIHNND
;
A
#
# COMPACT_ATOMS: atom_id res chain seq x y z
N MET A 1 17.70 -2.63 0.70
CA MET A 1 16.29 -2.22 0.43
C MET A 1 16.22 -0.70 0.36
N LYS A 2 15.56 -0.15 -0.62
CA LYS A 2 15.26 1.28 -0.75
C LYS A 2 13.82 1.55 -0.33
N CYS A 3 13.58 2.67 0.36
CA CYS A 3 12.25 2.99 0.88
C CYS A 3 11.81 4.36 0.34
N PHE A 4 10.59 4.42 -0.19
CA PHE A 4 10.02 5.64 -0.74
C PHE A 4 8.65 5.91 -0.15
N VAL A 5 8.36 7.17 0.18
CA VAL A 5 7.02 7.63 0.51
C VAL A 5 6.51 8.56 -0.59
N ILE A 6 5.37 8.21 -1.17
CA ILE A 6 4.74 8.99 -2.25
C ILE A 6 4.07 10.23 -1.65
N THR A 7 4.47 11.41 -2.09
CA THR A 7 3.93 12.70 -1.62
C THR A 7 3.42 13.53 -2.78
N VAL A 8 2.30 14.18 -2.61
CA VAL A 8 1.83 15.21 -3.55
C VAL A 8 2.31 16.59 -3.13
N ASP A 9 2.41 17.52 -4.07
CA ASP A 9 2.80 18.92 -3.79
C ASP A 9 1.66 19.66 -3.06
N HIS A 10 1.49 19.32 -1.79
CA HIS A 10 0.51 19.91 -0.88
C HIS A 10 1.07 19.92 0.54
N PRO A 11 1.02 21.06 1.30
CA PRO A 11 1.59 21.15 2.63
C PRO A 11 1.14 20.04 3.58
N LYS A 12 -0.15 19.68 3.55
CA LYS A 12 -0.68 18.61 4.39
C LYS A 12 -0.12 17.22 4.03
N SER A 13 0.09 16.94 2.74
CA SER A 13 0.74 15.70 2.32
C SER A 13 2.17 15.59 2.83
N HIS A 14 2.91 16.69 2.79
CA HIS A 14 4.28 16.73 3.32
C HIS A 14 4.32 16.53 4.82
N GLU A 15 3.43 17.20 5.58
CA GLU A 15 3.31 17.02 7.05
C GLU A 15 3.01 15.56 7.41
N ILE A 16 2.09 14.93 6.69
CA ILE A 16 1.70 13.54 6.93
C ILE A 16 2.86 12.59 6.57
N ALA A 17 3.52 12.82 5.44
CA ALA A 17 4.68 12.03 5.02
C ALA A 17 5.86 12.16 6.00
N ASP A 18 6.05 13.32 6.63
CA ASP A 18 7.09 13.48 7.66
C ASP A 18 6.83 12.60 8.87
N ARG A 19 5.57 12.41 9.25
CA ARG A 19 5.17 11.46 10.30
C ARG A 19 5.43 10.00 9.88
N CYS A 20 5.13 9.64 8.62
CA CYS A 20 5.49 8.34 8.05
C CYS A 20 7.00 8.10 8.15
N ILE A 21 7.81 9.04 7.69
CA ILE A 21 9.28 8.99 7.73
C ILE A 21 9.78 8.85 9.16
N GLU A 22 9.25 9.65 10.09
CA GLU A 22 9.63 9.59 11.50
C GLU A 22 9.33 8.22 12.13
N SER A 23 8.16 7.64 11.84
CA SER A 23 7.80 6.30 12.33
C SER A 23 8.76 5.22 11.82
N CYS A 24 9.13 5.29 10.56
CA CYS A 24 10.09 4.40 9.92
C CYS A 24 11.51 4.58 10.48
N ALA A 25 11.95 5.83 10.67
CA ALA A 25 13.28 6.15 11.19
C ALA A 25 13.50 5.60 12.61
N LYS A 26 12.47 5.59 13.46
CA LYS A 26 12.52 4.98 14.81
C LYS A 26 12.84 3.49 14.77
N GLN A 27 12.65 2.83 13.65
CA GLN A 27 12.94 1.42 13.43
C GLN A 27 14.08 1.17 12.44
N GLY A 28 14.91 2.20 12.19
CA GLY A 28 16.12 2.09 11.37
C GLY A 28 15.89 2.10 9.86
N LEU A 29 14.70 2.45 9.39
CA LEU A 29 14.41 2.59 7.96
C LEU A 29 14.70 4.02 7.50
N HIS A 30 15.47 4.15 6.42
CA HIS A 30 15.68 5.44 5.75
C HIS A 30 14.72 5.58 4.58
N VAL A 31 13.77 6.51 4.68
CA VAL A 31 12.70 6.71 3.70
C VAL A 31 12.88 8.02 2.96
N GLU A 32 12.89 7.98 1.64
CA GLU A 32 12.99 9.13 0.75
C GLU A 32 11.60 9.56 0.26
N LYS A 33 11.36 10.87 0.15
CA LYS A 33 10.15 11.39 -0.50
C LYS A 33 10.21 11.20 -2.00
N PHE A 34 9.18 10.61 -2.57
CA PHE A 34 8.94 10.53 -4.00
C PHE A 34 7.80 11.49 -4.37
N ASN A 35 8.09 12.48 -5.21
CA ASN A 35 7.07 13.40 -5.70
C ASN A 35 6.10 12.64 -6.61
N ALA A 36 4.84 12.59 -6.20
CA ALA A 36 3.78 11.91 -6.95
C ALA A 36 3.59 12.52 -8.33
N ILE A 37 3.27 11.67 -9.29
CA ILE A 37 2.68 12.10 -10.55
C ILE A 37 1.31 12.74 -10.23
N THR A 38 1.00 13.84 -10.88
CA THR A 38 -0.26 14.58 -10.73
C THR A 38 -1.06 14.57 -12.02
N PRO A 39 -2.35 14.95 -12.02
CA PRO A 39 -3.11 15.08 -13.26
C PRO A 39 -2.48 16.04 -14.29
N LYS A 40 -1.66 16.99 -13.84
CA LYS A 40 -0.95 17.94 -14.72
C LYS A 40 0.21 17.31 -15.49
N ASP A 41 0.68 16.16 -15.06
CA ASP A 41 1.84 15.46 -15.63
C ASP A 41 1.44 14.45 -16.71
N ASN A 42 0.21 14.47 -17.19
CA ASN A 42 -0.34 13.53 -18.19
C ASN A 42 -0.16 12.05 -17.75
N PRO A 43 -0.77 11.61 -16.65
CA PRO A 43 -0.51 10.29 -16.06
C PRO A 43 -0.76 9.14 -17.02
N ARG A 44 -1.78 9.23 -17.88
CA ARG A 44 -2.08 8.19 -18.89
C ARG A 44 -0.98 8.04 -19.95
N GLU A 45 -0.30 9.12 -20.31
CA GLU A 45 0.84 9.08 -21.22
C GLU A 45 2.05 8.40 -20.53
N ILE A 46 2.30 8.70 -19.26
CA ILE A 46 3.36 8.06 -18.48
C ILE A 46 3.10 6.55 -18.39
N ILE A 47 1.87 6.14 -18.07
CA ILE A 47 1.48 4.73 -18.03
C ILE A 47 1.73 4.07 -19.38
N THR A 48 1.27 4.69 -20.45
CA THR A 48 1.46 4.17 -21.82
C THR A 48 2.94 4.05 -22.17
N LYS A 49 3.75 5.04 -21.80
CA LYS A 49 5.21 5.03 -22.08
C LYS A 49 5.93 3.88 -21.36
N ILE A 50 5.54 3.56 -20.12
CA ILE A 50 6.18 2.50 -19.34
C ILE A 50 5.67 1.12 -19.80
N THR A 51 4.38 0.97 -20.04
CA THR A 51 3.77 -0.35 -20.30
C THR A 51 3.56 -0.67 -21.78
N GLY A 52 3.56 0.33 -22.64
CA GLY A 52 3.13 0.19 -24.05
C GLY A 52 1.61 0.02 -24.21
N ASN A 53 0.83 0.12 -23.13
CA ASN A 53 -0.60 -0.17 -23.12
C ASN A 53 -1.44 1.11 -22.98
N THR A 54 -2.51 1.21 -23.78
CA THR A 54 -3.48 2.32 -23.76
C THR A 54 -4.83 1.94 -23.13
N LYS A 55 -5.03 0.65 -22.77
CA LYS A 55 -6.29 0.16 -22.20
C LYS A 55 -6.32 0.41 -20.70
N MET A 56 -7.06 1.44 -20.29
CA MET A 56 -7.14 1.90 -18.89
C MET A 56 -8.60 2.09 -18.49
N ASN A 57 -8.98 1.58 -17.32
CA ASN A 57 -10.32 1.67 -16.75
C ASN A 57 -10.31 2.53 -15.48
N PHE A 58 -10.05 3.82 -15.62
CA PHE A 58 -10.17 4.78 -14.52
C PHE A 58 -11.47 5.60 -14.60
N ASP A 59 -12.19 5.55 -15.73
CA ASP A 59 -13.32 6.43 -16.03
C ASP A 59 -14.57 6.13 -15.17
N MET A 60 -14.59 4.99 -14.49
CA MET A 60 -15.62 4.65 -13.52
C MET A 60 -15.39 5.28 -12.13
N GLU A 61 -14.22 5.86 -11.90
CA GLU A 61 -13.86 6.50 -10.64
C GLU A 61 -14.40 7.95 -10.60
N PRO A 62 -14.71 8.48 -9.39
CA PRO A 62 -15.17 9.87 -9.23
C PRO A 62 -14.17 10.92 -9.74
N PHE A 63 -12.87 10.59 -9.70
CA PHE A 63 -11.78 11.47 -10.13
C PHE A 63 -10.76 10.70 -10.98
N PRO A 64 -11.10 10.35 -12.24
CA PRO A 64 -10.32 9.43 -13.08
C PRO A 64 -8.85 9.81 -13.22
N GLU A 65 -8.57 11.10 -13.45
CA GLU A 65 -7.20 11.56 -13.65
C GLU A 65 -6.36 11.55 -12.35
N ARG A 66 -6.99 11.67 -11.18
CA ARG A 66 -6.29 11.51 -9.90
C ARG A 66 -5.96 10.04 -9.63
N VAL A 67 -6.88 9.15 -9.97
CA VAL A 67 -6.64 7.68 -9.87
C VAL A 67 -5.56 7.25 -10.86
N ALA A 68 -5.61 7.74 -12.09
CA ALA A 68 -4.55 7.51 -13.07
C ALA A 68 -3.19 8.03 -12.59
N ALA A 69 -3.16 9.19 -11.94
CA ALA A 69 -1.95 9.78 -11.38
C ALA A 69 -1.39 8.96 -10.21
N CYS A 70 -2.26 8.41 -9.35
CA CYS A 70 -1.86 7.48 -8.30
C CYS A 70 -1.24 6.22 -8.89
N PHE A 71 -1.90 5.59 -9.85
CA PHE A 71 -1.35 4.42 -10.55
C PHE A 71 -0.01 4.74 -11.23
N ALA A 72 0.10 5.88 -11.92
CA ALA A 72 1.34 6.30 -12.58
C ALA A 72 2.49 6.50 -11.59
N SER A 73 2.20 7.01 -10.39
CA SER A 73 3.19 7.17 -9.31
C SER A 73 3.72 5.82 -8.83
N GLN A 74 2.84 4.88 -8.54
CA GLN A 74 3.18 3.51 -8.17
C GLN A 74 3.97 2.83 -9.30
N LEU A 75 3.46 2.88 -10.53
CA LEU A 75 4.08 2.29 -11.70
C LEU A 75 5.49 2.84 -11.96
N THR A 76 5.72 4.14 -11.72
CA THR A 76 7.05 4.74 -11.86
C THR A 76 8.03 4.17 -10.84
N LEU A 77 7.60 3.90 -9.62
CA LEU A 77 8.44 3.22 -8.62
C LEU A 77 8.64 1.74 -8.95
N TRP A 78 7.64 1.05 -9.48
CA TRP A 78 7.80 -0.32 -9.97
C TRP A 78 8.80 -0.38 -11.14
N ASP A 79 8.73 0.57 -12.09
CA ASP A 79 9.68 0.66 -13.22
C ASP A 79 11.11 0.90 -12.73
N ARG A 80 11.31 1.75 -11.72
CA ARG A 80 12.63 1.93 -11.09
C ARG A 80 13.08 0.65 -10.37
N CYS A 81 12.21 0.02 -9.59
CA CYS A 81 12.50 -1.22 -8.89
C CYS A 81 12.91 -2.34 -9.86
N SER A 82 12.19 -2.50 -10.98
CA SER A 82 12.46 -3.54 -11.99
C SER A 82 13.86 -3.47 -12.60
N LYS A 83 14.51 -2.30 -12.53
CA LYS A 83 15.85 -2.00 -13.06
C LYS A 83 16.93 -1.98 -11.98
N ASP A 84 16.53 -2.17 -10.73
CA ASP A 84 17.44 -2.16 -9.58
C ASP A 84 17.82 -3.59 -9.17
N THR A 85 18.69 -3.71 -8.19
CA THR A 85 19.10 -4.99 -7.57
C THR A 85 18.51 -5.19 -6.18
N GLU A 86 17.88 -4.14 -5.61
CA GLU A 86 17.35 -4.16 -4.27
C GLU A 86 15.81 -4.07 -4.27
N PRO A 87 15.13 -4.70 -3.30
CA PRO A 87 13.70 -4.50 -3.08
C PRO A 87 13.37 -3.04 -2.73
N TYR A 88 12.18 -2.61 -3.11
CA TYR A 88 11.61 -1.32 -2.77
C TYR A 88 10.45 -1.46 -1.78
N LEU A 89 10.53 -0.73 -0.67
CA LEU A 89 9.39 -0.44 0.19
C LEU A 89 8.73 0.84 -0.31
N ILE A 90 7.51 0.71 -0.79
CA ILE A 90 6.71 1.81 -1.34
C ILE A 90 5.60 2.13 -0.36
N LEU A 91 5.58 3.36 0.13
CA LEU A 91 4.63 3.84 1.14
C LEU A 91 3.77 4.96 0.55
N GLU A 92 2.49 4.98 0.91
CA GLU A 92 1.66 6.18 0.75
C GLU A 92 1.95 7.15 1.91
N HIS A 93 1.69 8.43 1.73
CA HIS A 93 2.06 9.44 2.72
C HIS A 93 1.43 9.22 4.10
N ASP A 94 0.26 8.58 4.14
CA ASP A 94 -0.54 8.34 5.35
C ASP A 94 -0.21 7.02 6.07
N ALA A 95 0.71 6.22 5.55
CA ALA A 95 1.22 5.03 6.21
C ALA A 95 2.01 5.39 7.48
N VAL A 96 1.75 4.71 8.57
CA VAL A 96 2.50 4.85 9.84
C VAL A 96 2.95 3.47 10.29
N LEU A 97 4.23 3.32 10.57
CA LEU A 97 4.82 2.09 11.10
C LEU A 97 4.59 2.04 12.62
N GLU A 98 3.72 1.14 13.07
CA GLU A 98 3.34 1.00 14.48
C GLU A 98 3.84 -0.27 15.15
N LEU A 99 3.94 -1.36 14.39
CA LEU A 99 4.52 -2.61 14.89
C LEU A 99 5.97 -2.76 14.42
N PRO A 100 6.76 -3.67 15.03
CA PRO A 100 8.12 -3.92 14.59
C PRO A 100 8.22 -4.25 13.10
N PHE A 101 9.13 -3.56 12.39
CA PHE A 101 9.38 -3.84 10.99
C PHE A 101 10.11 -5.19 10.85
N PRO A 102 9.64 -6.11 9.99
CA PRO A 102 10.26 -7.42 9.82
C PRO A 102 11.50 -7.33 8.92
N HIS A 103 12.65 -6.91 9.46
CA HIS A 103 13.88 -6.67 8.69
C HIS A 103 14.37 -7.90 7.91
N ASP A 104 14.16 -9.10 8.45
CA ASP A 104 14.61 -10.37 7.85
C ASP A 104 13.46 -11.11 7.14
N ILE A 105 12.48 -10.36 6.62
CA ILE A 105 11.33 -10.95 5.96
C ILE A 105 11.73 -11.70 4.67
N GLU A 106 11.36 -12.97 4.60
CA GLU A 106 11.43 -13.76 3.37
C GLU A 106 10.04 -13.83 2.73
N PHE A 107 9.92 -13.37 1.49
CA PHE A 107 8.68 -13.36 0.71
C PHE A 107 8.97 -13.69 -0.75
N ASP A 108 7.93 -14.02 -1.54
CA ASP A 108 8.12 -14.40 -2.94
C ASP A 108 8.56 -13.17 -3.77
N LYS A 109 7.68 -12.34 -4.25
CA LYS A 109 8.01 -11.22 -5.14
C LYS A 109 7.39 -9.90 -4.72
N CYS A 110 6.20 -9.94 -4.13
CA CYS A 110 5.47 -8.76 -3.71
C CYS A 110 4.61 -9.07 -2.48
N ILE A 111 4.73 -8.27 -1.44
CA ILE A 111 4.02 -8.44 -0.18
C ILE A 111 3.46 -7.11 0.31
N THR A 112 2.19 -7.11 0.77
CA THR A 112 1.66 -5.97 1.50
C THR A 112 2.00 -6.08 2.99
N LEU A 113 2.47 -4.97 3.55
CA LEU A 113 2.75 -4.79 4.97
C LEU A 113 1.70 -3.87 5.62
N GLY A 114 0.80 -3.34 4.80
CA GLY A 114 -0.25 -2.41 5.20
C GLY A 114 -1.52 -3.12 5.65
N ARG A 115 -2.08 -2.70 6.79
CA ARG A 115 -3.36 -3.20 7.27
C ARG A 115 -4.48 -2.80 6.32
N PRO A 116 -5.28 -3.76 5.81
CA PRO A 116 -6.47 -3.45 5.03
C PRO A 116 -7.40 -2.48 5.79
N SER A 117 -7.87 -1.44 5.12
CA SER A 117 -8.63 -0.35 5.74
C SER A 117 -10.15 -0.56 5.74
N TRP A 118 -10.66 -1.64 5.14
CA TRP A 118 -12.10 -1.93 5.04
C TRP A 118 -12.41 -3.43 4.89
N GLY A 119 -13.69 -3.78 5.02
CA GLY A 119 -14.16 -5.16 4.88
C GLY A 119 -14.04 -5.98 6.16
N THR A 120 -13.94 -7.30 6.03
CA THR A 120 -13.83 -8.27 7.14
C THR A 120 -12.52 -8.14 7.95
N PHE A 121 -11.63 -7.26 7.53
CA PHE A 121 -10.36 -6.95 8.21
C PHE A 121 -10.53 -6.02 9.42
N LEU A 122 -11.75 -5.52 9.63
CA LEU A 122 -12.15 -4.85 10.86
C LEU A 122 -12.50 -5.85 11.99
N ASP A 123 -12.32 -7.13 11.74
CA ASP A 123 -12.50 -8.17 12.73
C ASP A 123 -11.60 -7.95 13.97
N SER A 124 -12.05 -8.46 15.11
CA SER A 124 -11.25 -8.42 16.34
C SER A 124 -9.90 -9.12 16.15
N PRO A 125 -8.87 -8.77 16.93
CA PRO A 125 -7.57 -9.44 16.91
C PRO A 125 -7.69 -10.96 17.05
N GLN A 126 -8.60 -11.44 17.90
CA GLN A 126 -8.86 -12.88 18.12
C GLN A 126 -9.45 -13.57 16.88
N THR A 127 -10.26 -12.87 16.09
CA THR A 127 -10.80 -13.39 14.84
C THR A 127 -9.71 -13.41 13.77
N LEU A 128 -8.88 -12.37 13.71
CA LEU A 128 -7.77 -12.28 12.76
C LEU A 128 -6.71 -13.35 13.03
N SER A 129 -6.33 -13.58 14.29
CA SER A 129 -5.34 -14.61 14.65
C SER A 129 -5.78 -16.04 14.29
N LYS A 130 -7.09 -16.29 14.15
CA LYS A 130 -7.61 -17.56 13.63
C LYS A 130 -7.50 -17.69 12.10
N LYS A 131 -7.42 -16.56 11.38
CA LYS A 131 -7.35 -16.52 9.92
C LYS A 131 -5.93 -16.44 9.40
N TYR A 132 -5.01 -15.86 10.17
CA TYR A 132 -3.63 -15.58 9.78
C TYR A 132 -2.64 -16.27 10.71
N SER A 133 -1.55 -16.75 10.14
CA SER A 133 -0.34 -17.10 10.89
C SER A 133 0.55 -15.86 11.02
N ASN A 134 1.29 -15.74 12.12
CA ASN A 134 2.30 -14.70 12.24
C ASN A 134 3.34 -14.84 11.12
N GLY A 135 3.73 -13.72 10.51
CA GLY A 135 4.66 -13.68 9.40
C GLY A 135 3.98 -13.63 8.03
N VAL A 136 4.62 -14.21 7.05
CA VAL A 136 4.18 -14.19 5.64
C VAL A 136 3.02 -15.17 5.42
N ASN A 137 1.97 -14.68 4.82
CA ASN A 137 0.80 -15.44 4.41
C ASN A 137 0.55 -15.22 2.91
N LYS A 138 -0.06 -16.21 2.24
CA LYS A 138 -0.67 -15.92 0.94
C LYS A 138 -1.78 -14.90 1.11
N LEU A 139 -1.89 -13.97 0.16
CA LEU A 139 -2.90 -12.92 0.21
C LEU A 139 -4.29 -13.54 0.42
N LYS A 140 -5.00 -13.14 1.47
CA LYS A 140 -6.35 -13.64 1.79
C LYS A 140 -7.45 -12.83 1.12
N THR A 141 -7.13 -11.60 0.73
CA THR A 141 -7.99 -10.73 -0.05
C THR A 141 -7.86 -11.00 -1.52
N HIS A 142 -8.85 -10.54 -2.28
CA HIS A 142 -8.83 -10.63 -3.73
C HIS A 142 -7.72 -9.75 -4.34
N CYS A 143 -7.46 -8.61 -3.73
CA CYS A 143 -6.49 -7.60 -4.17
C CYS A 143 -5.85 -6.91 -2.97
N PHE A 144 -4.85 -6.04 -3.19
CA PHE A 144 -4.20 -5.26 -2.15
C PHE A 144 -5.11 -4.12 -1.65
N ILE A 145 -6.07 -4.46 -0.80
CA ILE A 145 -6.93 -3.48 -0.16
C ILE A 145 -6.11 -2.63 0.81
N GLY A 146 -6.01 -1.34 0.55
CA GLY A 146 -5.13 -0.46 1.32
C GLY A 146 -3.66 -0.63 0.94
N ASN A 147 -3.33 -0.33 -0.30
CA ASN A 147 -2.00 -0.41 -0.92
C ASN A 147 -0.99 0.62 -0.36
N HIS A 148 -1.12 0.98 0.93
CA HIS A 148 -0.35 2.05 1.56
C HIS A 148 1.06 1.63 2.01
N ALA A 149 1.37 0.34 2.05
CA ALA A 149 2.71 -0.15 2.35
C ALA A 149 2.98 -1.48 1.62
N VAL A 150 3.78 -1.42 0.57
CA VAL A 150 4.10 -2.57 -0.27
C VAL A 150 5.61 -2.74 -0.37
N LEU A 151 6.07 -3.95 -0.09
CA LEU A 151 7.45 -4.35 -0.31
C LEU A 151 7.53 -5.21 -1.57
N MET A 152 8.36 -4.81 -2.51
CA MET A 152 8.43 -5.37 -3.86
C MET A 152 9.86 -5.69 -4.26
N LYS A 153 10.10 -6.89 -4.76
CA LYS A 153 11.37 -7.28 -5.38
C LYS A 153 11.43 -6.86 -6.85
N PRO A 154 12.64 -6.66 -7.42
CA PRO A 154 12.82 -6.28 -8.82
C PRO A 154 12.11 -7.22 -9.81
N GLU A 155 12.16 -8.52 -9.57
CA GLU A 155 11.51 -9.52 -10.41
C GLU A 155 9.96 -9.42 -10.34
N GLY A 156 9.40 -9.11 -9.18
CA GLY A 156 7.96 -8.85 -9.03
C GLY A 156 7.51 -7.61 -9.79
N ALA A 157 8.28 -6.52 -9.65
CA ALA A 157 8.02 -5.29 -10.38
C ALA A 157 8.06 -5.50 -11.90
N LYS A 158 9.02 -6.29 -12.39
CA LYS A 158 9.15 -6.62 -13.81
C LYS A 158 7.92 -7.37 -14.34
N GLU A 159 7.47 -8.41 -13.62
CA GLU A 159 6.28 -9.18 -14.01
C GLU A 159 5.00 -8.34 -13.98
N ILE A 160 4.86 -7.45 -13.00
CA ILE A 160 3.71 -6.54 -12.91
C ILE A 160 3.67 -5.59 -14.11
N ILE A 161 4.81 -5.01 -14.50
CA ILE A 161 4.90 -4.12 -15.66
C ILE A 161 4.63 -4.86 -16.95
N GLU A 162 5.19 -6.06 -17.13
CA GLU A 162 4.94 -6.89 -18.30
C GLU A 162 3.45 -7.20 -18.45
N LEU A 163 2.80 -7.60 -17.37
CA LEU A 163 1.36 -7.86 -17.39
C LEU A 163 0.55 -6.59 -17.68
N ALA A 164 0.94 -5.45 -17.10
CA ALA A 164 0.31 -4.16 -17.38
C ALA A 164 0.36 -3.79 -18.87
N GLY A 165 1.35 -4.28 -19.61
CA GLY A 165 1.45 -4.14 -21.05
C GLY A 165 0.32 -4.85 -21.83
N HIS A 166 -0.36 -5.82 -21.23
CA HIS A 166 -1.30 -6.71 -21.94
C HIS A 166 -2.72 -6.74 -21.34
N LYS A 167 -2.90 -6.31 -20.10
CA LYS A 167 -4.16 -6.35 -19.37
C LYS A 167 -4.82 -4.97 -19.30
N LEU A 168 -6.11 -4.96 -18.96
CA LEU A 168 -6.80 -3.73 -18.59
C LEU A 168 -6.14 -3.16 -17.32
N ILE A 169 -5.70 -1.91 -17.39
CA ILE A 169 -5.13 -1.22 -16.24
C ILE A 169 -6.26 -0.60 -15.43
N GLU A 170 -6.30 -0.93 -14.16
CA GLU A 170 -7.27 -0.49 -13.16
C GLU A 170 -6.56 0.26 -12.01
N PRO A 171 -7.26 0.82 -11.02
CA PRO A 171 -6.61 1.38 -9.82
C PRO A 171 -5.57 0.42 -9.21
N ALA A 172 -4.49 0.95 -8.66
CA ALA A 172 -3.32 0.16 -8.29
C ALA A 172 -3.63 -0.98 -7.30
N ASP A 173 -4.49 -0.70 -6.33
CA ASP A 173 -4.96 -1.68 -5.34
C ASP A 173 -5.80 -2.80 -5.97
N THR A 174 -6.62 -2.48 -6.96
CA THR A 174 -7.42 -3.45 -7.73
C THR A 174 -6.56 -4.21 -8.73
N PHE A 175 -5.60 -3.55 -9.37
CA PHE A 175 -4.71 -4.17 -10.35
C PHE A 175 -3.79 -5.21 -9.69
N LEU A 176 -3.31 -4.95 -8.47
CA LEU A 176 -2.55 -5.92 -7.68
C LEU A 176 -3.50 -6.95 -7.06
N CYS A 177 -3.95 -7.89 -7.86
CA CYS A 177 -4.93 -8.92 -7.46
C CYS A 177 -4.47 -10.34 -7.76
N GLN A 178 -5.05 -11.31 -7.03
CA GLN A 178 -4.75 -12.73 -7.15
C GLN A 178 -5.10 -13.32 -8.53
N PHE A 179 -6.01 -12.70 -9.29
CA PHE A 179 -6.32 -13.15 -10.65
C PHE A 179 -5.15 -12.97 -11.61
N TYR A 180 -4.35 -11.95 -11.35
CA TYR A 180 -3.22 -11.62 -12.21
C TYR A 180 -1.92 -12.19 -11.67
N PHE A 181 -1.76 -12.21 -10.33
CA PHE A 181 -0.49 -12.52 -9.69
C PHE A 181 -0.66 -13.54 -8.57
N ASN A 182 -0.11 -14.73 -8.75
CA ASN A 182 -0.12 -15.82 -7.76
C ASN A 182 0.96 -15.67 -6.68
N PHE A 183 1.85 -14.69 -6.82
CA PHE A 183 2.96 -14.41 -5.90
C PHE A 183 2.64 -13.30 -4.89
N LEU A 184 1.41 -12.77 -4.88
CA LEU A 184 1.03 -11.74 -3.92
C LEU A 184 0.87 -12.35 -2.52
N GLU A 185 1.49 -11.69 -1.56
CA GLU A 185 1.52 -12.09 -0.17
C GLU A 185 1.11 -10.94 0.75
N GLU A 186 0.83 -11.26 2.00
CA GLU A 186 0.58 -10.29 3.06
C GLU A 186 1.28 -10.73 4.35
N TYR A 187 1.76 -9.75 5.12
CA TYR A 187 2.40 -9.98 6.40
C TYR A 187 1.41 -9.77 7.53
N PHE A 188 1.35 -10.67 8.48
CA PHE A 188 0.50 -10.53 9.66
C PHE A 188 1.32 -10.72 10.94
N PRO A 189 1.10 -9.91 12.01
CA PRO A 189 0.27 -8.70 12.03
C PRO A 189 0.87 -7.59 11.17
N TRP A 190 0.00 -6.82 10.51
CA TRP A 190 0.43 -5.75 9.59
C TRP A 190 1.18 -4.65 10.33
N PRO A 191 2.45 -4.36 10.00
CA PRO A 191 3.22 -3.35 10.71
C PRO A 191 2.82 -1.91 10.38
N PHE A 192 2.25 -1.69 9.19
CA PHE A 192 1.80 -0.36 8.77
C PHE A 192 0.29 -0.21 8.87
N VAL A 193 -0.12 0.98 9.28
CA VAL A 193 -1.51 1.40 9.41
C VAL A 193 -1.71 2.79 8.81
N VAL A 194 -2.95 3.11 8.42
CA VAL A 194 -3.32 4.47 8.00
C VAL A 194 -3.83 5.23 9.22
N ARG A 195 -3.26 6.41 9.51
CA ARG A 195 -3.65 7.27 10.65
C ARG A 195 -4.12 8.65 10.22
N GLU A 196 -4.52 8.78 8.97
CA GLU A 196 -4.91 10.07 8.43
C GLU A 196 -6.18 9.98 7.61
N THR A 197 -6.93 11.08 7.58
CA THR A 197 -8.17 11.20 6.80
C THR A 197 -7.97 11.98 5.51
N PHE A 198 -6.79 12.57 5.31
CA PHE A 198 -6.47 13.35 4.13
C PHE A 198 -6.20 12.43 2.94
N SER A 199 -6.95 12.59 1.87
CA SER A 199 -6.73 11.90 0.60
C SER A 199 -6.97 12.83 -0.57
N MET A 200 -6.02 12.92 -1.49
CA MET A 200 -6.17 13.68 -2.74
C MET A 200 -6.99 12.93 -3.79
N ILE A 201 -7.13 11.62 -3.65
CA ILE A 201 -7.89 10.79 -4.59
C ILE A 201 -9.37 10.79 -4.22
N GLN A 202 -9.68 10.62 -2.93
CA GLN A 202 -11.04 10.53 -2.40
C GLN A 202 -11.57 11.88 -1.90
N GLY A 203 -10.79 12.95 -2.02
CA GLY A 203 -11.16 14.28 -1.62
C GLY A 203 -12.32 14.84 -2.43
N ASP A 204 -12.93 15.91 -1.93
CA ASP A 204 -14.01 16.59 -2.64
C ASP A 204 -13.53 17.17 -4.00
N ALA A 205 -14.49 17.61 -4.84
CA ALA A 205 -14.21 18.16 -6.16
C ALA A 205 -13.29 19.38 -6.13
N LYS A 206 -13.12 20.04 -4.97
CA LYS A 206 -12.24 21.20 -4.77
C LYS A 206 -10.79 20.81 -4.44
N GLY A 207 -10.54 19.52 -4.19
CA GLY A 207 -9.20 19.05 -3.83
C GLY A 207 -8.80 19.35 -2.38
N ASP A 208 -9.77 19.60 -1.49
CA ASP A 208 -9.53 19.89 -0.08
C ASP A 208 -9.06 18.66 0.71
N GLY A 209 -8.88 17.51 0.04
CA GLY A 209 -8.28 16.31 0.61
C GLY A 209 -9.10 15.66 1.73
N LYS A 210 -10.40 15.86 1.76
CA LYS A 210 -11.26 15.19 2.73
C LYS A 210 -11.58 13.77 2.25
N ALA A 211 -11.01 12.80 2.91
CA ALA A 211 -11.38 11.41 2.72
C ALA A 211 -12.82 11.15 3.19
N ASN A 212 -13.42 10.09 2.68
CA ASN A 212 -14.68 9.58 3.21
C ASN A 212 -14.47 9.14 4.67
N THR A 213 -14.79 10.03 5.59
CA THR A 213 -14.47 9.93 7.02
C THR A 213 -15.11 8.71 7.71
N LEU A 214 -16.12 8.08 7.09
CA LEU A 214 -16.81 6.94 7.68
C LEU A 214 -15.92 5.71 7.78
N HIS A 215 -15.15 5.43 6.73
CA HIS A 215 -14.24 4.28 6.71
C HIS A 215 -13.05 4.45 7.66
N ILE A 216 -12.52 5.65 7.77
CA ILE A 216 -11.35 5.94 8.59
C ILE A 216 -11.72 6.08 10.06
N LYS A 217 -12.85 6.69 10.38
CA LYS A 217 -13.33 6.83 11.76
C LYS A 217 -13.57 5.46 12.41
N ASN A 218 -14.17 4.52 11.69
CA ASN A 218 -14.37 3.15 12.18
C ASN A 218 -13.05 2.39 12.35
N ASN A 219 -12.00 2.77 11.62
CA ASN A 219 -10.69 2.16 11.74
C ASN A 219 -9.88 2.71 12.91
N ILE A 220 -9.96 4.01 13.21
CA ILE A 220 -9.19 4.64 14.30
C ILE A 220 -9.60 4.07 15.66
N ASP A 221 -10.89 3.83 15.89
CA ASP A 221 -11.42 3.36 17.18
C ASP A 221 -11.14 1.86 17.42
N LEU A 222 -10.84 1.08 16.38
CA LEU A 222 -10.56 -0.37 16.47
C LEU A 222 -9.05 -0.70 16.65
N TRP A 223 -8.19 0.30 16.72
CA TRP A 223 -6.74 0.14 16.52
C TRP A 223 -5.91 0.16 17.79
N THR A 224 -6.51 0.03 18.96
CA THR A 224 -5.77 -0.35 20.15
C THR A 224 -5.44 -1.84 20.08
N TYR A 225 -4.37 -2.19 19.35
CA TYR A 225 -3.76 -3.49 19.51
C TYR A 225 -3.04 -3.56 20.85
N GLU A 226 -3.58 -4.29 21.79
CA GLU A 226 -2.72 -5.02 22.68
C GLU A 226 -2.07 -6.12 21.84
N VAL A 227 -0.76 -6.09 21.76
CA VAL A 227 0.01 -7.22 21.18
C VAL A 227 -0.32 -8.40 22.06
N ILE A 228 -1.19 -9.28 21.60
CA ILE A 228 -1.42 -10.56 22.30
C ILE A 228 -0.17 -11.38 21.98
N ASP A 229 0.69 -11.54 22.98
CA ASP A 229 1.81 -12.46 22.93
C ASP A 229 1.24 -13.85 22.58
N PRO A 230 1.61 -14.45 21.44
CA PRO A 230 1.10 -15.75 21.05
C PRO A 230 1.44 -16.85 22.07
N ASP A 231 2.43 -16.63 22.93
CA ASP A 231 2.85 -17.59 23.97
C ASP A 231 2.01 -17.50 25.25
N GLU A 232 1.24 -16.42 25.50
CA GLU A 232 0.38 -16.34 26.70
C GLU A 232 -0.87 -17.24 26.65
N ASN A 233 -1.27 -17.73 25.48
CA ASN A 233 -2.49 -18.55 25.33
C ASN A 233 -2.26 -20.07 25.45
N ILE A 234 -1.04 -20.55 25.71
CA ILE A 234 -0.76 -22.00 25.81
C ILE A 234 -0.97 -22.55 27.23
N HIS A 235 -1.12 -21.71 28.24
CA HIS A 235 -1.17 -22.16 29.65
C HIS A 235 -2.52 -22.08 30.39
N ASN A 236 -3.62 -21.75 29.70
CA ASN A 236 -4.94 -21.63 30.37
C ASN A 236 -5.99 -22.66 29.94
N ASN A 237 -5.60 -23.87 29.60
CA ASN A 237 -6.52 -25.01 29.45
C ASN A 237 -5.94 -26.21 30.23
N ASP A 238 -6.00 -26.14 31.55
CA ASP A 238 -6.04 -27.29 32.46
C ASP A 238 -7.31 -27.27 33.31
#